data_21135d9634e296d88b42967a17f1db59
#
_entry.id   21135d9634e296d88b42967a17f1db59
#
_cell.length_a   1.000
_cell.length_b   1.000
_cell.length_c   1.000
_cell.angle_alpha   90.00
_cell.angle_beta   90.00
_cell.angle_gamma   90.00
#
_symmetry.space_group_name_H-M   'P 1'
#
loop_
_entity.id
_entity.type
_entity.pdbx_description
1 polymer ?
#
loop_
_entity_poly.entity_id
_entity_poly.type
_entity_poly.pdbx_seq_one_letter_code
_entity_poly.pdbx_strand_id
1 'polypeptide(L)'
;MPAQAYAGKECVCQLRRGICDQSCVQGMLDTPFYIACLKLTGRRCLVVGGGEIGLEKVEGLLACDGEVTLIAPHAHETLVAYAREGSIRWEQREYGGAADLEGVFMVIAATDDTDVNIAVFADAERQAMLVNVVDVPPLCNFILPAIVRTGPLAIAISTAGASPALAKRMKREIEGQFGAPYARLAVLLNEVRGWAKGTLPTYQERKEFFEGIVNGDPDPVELLRSGEGAEGTGEQAVRELIAQAQSAHALQVSRA
;
A
#
# COMPACT_ATOMS: atom_id res chain seq x y z
N MET A 1 -30.90 3.65 -7.42
CA MET A 1 -30.77 5.10 -7.22
C MET A 1 -29.53 5.61 -7.92
N PRO A 2 -29.58 6.45 -8.95
CA PRO A 2 -28.38 6.91 -9.68
C PRO A 2 -28.14 8.40 -9.36
N ALA A 3 -27.75 8.74 -8.13
CA ALA A 3 -27.43 10.13 -7.78
C ALA A 3 -25.94 10.44 -7.68
N GLN A 4 -25.08 9.43 -7.64
CA GLN A 4 -23.62 9.61 -7.42
C GLN A 4 -22.81 9.81 -8.72
N ALA A 5 -23.32 9.46 -9.88
CA ALA A 5 -22.64 9.64 -11.15
C ALA A 5 -22.59 11.11 -11.66
N TYR A 6 -23.33 12.01 -11.02
CA TYR A 6 -23.42 13.42 -11.44
C TYR A 6 -22.41 14.37 -10.79
N ALA A 7 -21.95 14.05 -9.57
CA ALA A 7 -21.01 14.91 -8.85
C ALA A 7 -19.66 15.08 -9.57
N GLY A 8 -19.16 14.04 -10.25
CA GLY A 8 -17.88 14.10 -10.96
C GLY A 8 -17.87 15.05 -12.17
N LYS A 9 -18.98 15.14 -12.91
CA LYS A 9 -19.03 16.01 -14.12
C LYS A 9 -19.13 17.49 -13.79
N GLU A 10 -19.83 17.85 -12.72
CA GLU A 10 -19.91 19.25 -12.27
C GLU A 10 -18.58 19.70 -11.65
N CYS A 11 -17.91 18.84 -10.91
CA CYS A 11 -16.60 19.12 -10.32
C CYS A 11 -15.50 19.32 -11.37
N VAL A 12 -15.47 18.51 -12.44
CA VAL A 12 -14.54 18.67 -13.57
C VAL A 12 -14.75 20.02 -14.28
N CYS A 13 -16.01 20.46 -14.42
CA CYS A 13 -16.34 21.75 -15.03
C CYS A 13 -15.90 22.95 -14.17
N GLN A 14 -15.92 22.79 -12.84
CA GLN A 14 -15.48 23.81 -11.88
C GLN A 14 -13.96 23.89 -11.77
N LEU A 15 -13.25 22.76 -11.86
CA LEU A 15 -11.77 22.71 -11.92
C LEU A 15 -11.22 23.48 -13.12
N ARG A 16 -11.84 23.35 -14.30
CA ARG A 16 -11.46 24.13 -15.51
C ARG A 16 -11.64 25.63 -15.35
N ARG A 17 -12.47 26.08 -14.41
CA ARG A 17 -12.73 27.51 -14.12
C ARG A 17 -11.92 28.05 -12.95
N GLY A 18 -11.06 27.23 -12.31
CA GLY A 18 -10.31 27.62 -11.12
C GLY A 18 -11.19 27.84 -9.88
N ILE A 19 -12.45 27.36 -9.89
CA ILE A 19 -13.43 27.53 -8.80
C ILE A 19 -13.70 26.14 -8.19
N CYS A 20 -12.70 25.57 -7.55
CA CYS A 20 -12.95 24.44 -6.69
C CYS A 20 -13.26 24.98 -5.27
N ASP A 21 -14.53 25.00 -4.88
CA ASP A 21 -14.94 25.49 -3.58
C ASP A 21 -14.87 24.38 -2.51
N GLN A 22 -15.08 24.78 -1.26
CA GLN A 22 -15.03 23.87 -0.08
C GLN A 22 -16.05 22.73 -0.16
N SER A 23 -17.09 22.81 -1.00
CA SER A 23 -18.09 21.76 -1.14
C SER A 23 -17.55 20.48 -1.79
N CYS A 24 -16.57 20.60 -2.70
CA CYS A 24 -15.89 19.43 -3.28
C CYS A 24 -15.02 18.68 -2.26
N VAL A 25 -14.42 19.41 -1.32
CA VAL A 25 -13.62 18.84 -0.23
C VAL A 25 -14.50 18.22 0.84
N GLN A 26 -15.65 18.86 1.14
CA GLN A 26 -16.61 18.36 2.12
C GLN A 26 -17.17 16.98 1.74
N GLY A 27 -17.53 16.79 0.46
CA GLY A 27 -18.04 15.50 -0.02
C GLY A 27 -17.03 14.35 0.08
N MET A 28 -15.72 14.63 0.21
CA MET A 28 -14.70 13.63 0.38
C MET A 28 -14.60 13.12 1.83
N LEU A 29 -14.82 13.98 2.83
CA LEU A 29 -14.84 13.59 4.25
C LEU A 29 -16.01 12.65 4.59
N ASP A 30 -17.11 12.75 3.82
CA ASP A 30 -18.30 11.92 4.00
C ASP A 30 -18.25 10.60 3.20
N THR A 31 -17.21 10.36 2.40
CA THR A 31 -17.08 9.15 1.61
C THR A 31 -16.28 8.09 2.36
N PRO A 32 -16.88 6.97 2.77
CA PRO A 32 -16.15 5.88 3.39
C PRO A 32 -15.28 5.17 2.35
N PHE A 33 -13.95 5.19 2.54
CA PHE A 33 -13.02 4.44 1.69
C PHE A 33 -12.89 3.00 2.16
N TYR A 34 -12.95 2.06 1.22
CA TYR A 34 -12.62 0.67 1.49
C TYR A 34 -11.10 0.49 1.51
N ILE A 35 -10.57 0.05 2.66
CA ILE A 35 -9.13 -0.17 2.83
C ILE A 35 -8.78 -1.58 2.34
N ALA A 36 -7.94 -1.67 1.31
CA ALA A 36 -7.48 -2.92 0.74
C ALA A 36 -5.98 -2.90 0.47
N CYS A 37 -5.34 -4.06 0.54
CA CYS A 37 -3.98 -4.26 0.07
C CYS A 37 -4.02 -4.83 -1.35
N LEU A 38 -3.47 -4.11 -2.32
CA LEU A 38 -3.42 -4.53 -3.71
C LEU A 38 -2.14 -5.32 -3.99
N LYS A 39 -2.26 -6.46 -4.67
CA LYS A 39 -1.11 -7.19 -5.19
C LYS A 39 -0.80 -6.67 -6.59
N LEU A 40 0.36 -6.04 -6.76
CA LEU A 40 0.76 -5.43 -8.03
C LEU A 40 1.70 -6.32 -8.86
N THR A 41 2.22 -7.42 -8.32
CA THR A 41 3.08 -8.36 -9.06
C THR A 41 2.41 -8.80 -10.36
N GLY A 42 3.06 -8.53 -11.51
CA GLY A 42 2.53 -8.82 -12.85
C GLY A 42 1.35 -7.91 -13.27
N ARG A 43 1.16 -6.78 -12.60
CA ARG A 43 0.14 -5.79 -12.95
C ARG A 43 0.79 -4.55 -13.56
N ARG A 44 0.32 -4.15 -14.73
CA ARG A 44 0.78 -2.94 -15.41
C ARG A 44 0.22 -1.71 -14.72
N CYS A 45 1.11 -0.83 -14.28
CA CYS A 45 0.80 0.43 -13.61
C CYS A 45 1.32 1.57 -14.49
N LEU A 46 0.48 2.54 -14.78
CA LEU A 46 0.87 3.72 -15.55
C LEU A 46 1.07 4.92 -14.62
N VAL A 47 2.17 5.62 -14.79
CA VAL A 47 2.38 6.96 -14.20
C VAL A 47 2.49 7.97 -15.35
N VAL A 48 1.69 9.02 -15.27
CA VAL A 48 1.74 10.14 -16.21
C VAL A 48 2.31 11.36 -15.50
N GLY A 49 3.51 11.80 -15.92
CA GLY A 49 4.26 12.87 -15.26
C GLY A 49 5.57 12.39 -14.66
N GLY A 50 6.68 12.99 -15.06
CA GLY A 50 8.05 12.58 -14.74
C GLY A 50 8.79 13.45 -13.73
N GLY A 51 8.09 14.31 -12.97
CA GLY A 51 8.68 15.15 -11.92
C GLY A 51 8.94 14.39 -10.62
N GLU A 52 9.30 15.14 -9.56
CA GLU A 52 9.55 14.59 -8.20
C GLU A 52 8.37 13.75 -7.67
N ILE A 53 7.15 14.23 -7.89
CA ILE A 53 5.94 13.51 -7.45
C ILE A 53 5.78 12.21 -8.26
N GLY A 54 6.04 12.26 -9.57
CA GLY A 54 6.04 11.07 -10.42
C GLY A 54 7.05 10.03 -9.95
N LEU A 55 8.26 10.47 -9.57
CA LEU A 55 9.29 9.61 -8.97
C LEU A 55 8.79 8.92 -7.70
N GLU A 56 8.23 9.67 -6.74
CA GLU A 56 7.68 9.09 -5.51
C GLU A 56 6.64 7.99 -5.80
N LYS A 57 5.78 8.21 -6.82
CA LYS A 57 4.74 7.22 -7.17
C LYS A 57 5.32 6.00 -7.85
N VAL A 58 6.28 6.18 -8.75
CA VAL A 58 7.01 5.08 -9.38
C VAL A 58 7.71 4.21 -8.33
N GLU A 59 8.45 4.80 -7.40
CA GLU A 59 9.12 4.07 -6.30
C GLU A 59 8.13 3.28 -5.44
N GLY A 60 6.99 3.88 -5.11
CA GLY A 60 5.93 3.20 -4.37
C GLY A 60 5.34 1.99 -5.09
N LEU A 61 5.20 2.06 -6.41
CA LEU A 61 4.71 0.95 -7.24
C LEU A 61 5.78 -0.15 -7.41
N LEU A 62 7.05 0.23 -7.63
CA LEU A 62 8.18 -0.71 -7.71
C LEU A 62 8.37 -1.47 -6.40
N ALA A 63 8.23 -0.81 -5.25
CA ALA A 63 8.27 -1.44 -3.93
C ALA A 63 7.17 -2.50 -3.70
N CYS A 64 6.18 -2.57 -4.59
CA CYS A 64 5.10 -3.55 -4.59
C CYS A 64 5.15 -4.50 -5.80
N ASP A 65 6.29 -4.60 -6.47
CA ASP A 65 6.53 -5.42 -7.68
C ASP A 65 5.59 -5.08 -8.86
N GLY A 66 5.17 -3.83 -8.99
CA GLY A 66 4.34 -3.37 -10.11
C GLY A 66 5.17 -3.23 -11.39
N GLU A 67 4.59 -3.59 -12.54
CA GLU A 67 5.19 -3.34 -13.85
C GLU A 67 4.90 -1.89 -14.27
N VAL A 68 5.86 -1.00 -14.05
CA VAL A 68 5.64 0.43 -14.19
C VAL A 68 5.98 0.91 -15.60
N THR A 69 5.02 1.59 -16.24
CA THR A 69 5.23 2.42 -17.42
C THR A 69 5.10 3.89 -17.02
N LEU A 70 6.07 4.71 -17.42
CA LEU A 70 6.05 6.16 -17.27
C LEU A 70 5.79 6.80 -18.63
N ILE A 71 4.82 7.72 -18.70
CA ILE A 71 4.61 8.60 -19.85
C ILE A 71 4.91 10.03 -19.41
N ALA A 72 5.95 10.61 -19.96
CA ALA A 72 6.34 11.99 -19.70
C ALA A 72 7.31 12.49 -20.79
N PRO A 73 7.20 13.72 -21.31
CA PRO A 73 8.18 14.28 -22.26
C PRO A 73 9.55 14.49 -21.60
N HIS A 74 9.57 14.77 -20.31
CA HIS A 74 10.78 14.91 -19.48
C HIS A 74 10.63 14.10 -18.20
N ALA A 75 11.74 13.57 -17.69
CA ALA A 75 11.72 12.77 -16.47
C ALA A 75 12.89 13.17 -15.56
N HIS A 76 12.66 13.06 -14.24
CA HIS A 76 13.68 13.18 -13.22
C HIS A 76 14.86 12.22 -13.51
N GLU A 77 16.08 12.61 -13.18
CA GLU A 77 17.29 11.83 -13.49
C GLU A 77 17.25 10.39 -12.96
N THR A 78 16.67 10.18 -11.78
CA THR A 78 16.47 8.85 -11.19
C THR A 78 15.51 7.99 -12.03
N LEU A 79 14.44 8.57 -12.56
CA LEU A 79 13.51 7.86 -13.45
C LEU A 79 14.18 7.47 -14.77
N VAL A 80 15.07 8.35 -15.28
CA VAL A 80 15.89 8.04 -16.46
C VAL A 80 16.83 6.87 -16.16
N ALA A 81 17.44 6.83 -14.97
CA ALA A 81 18.28 5.71 -14.54
C ALA A 81 17.45 4.40 -14.46
N TYR A 82 16.31 4.40 -13.80
CA TYR A 82 15.41 3.24 -13.73
C TYR A 82 14.98 2.72 -15.11
N ALA A 83 14.74 3.62 -16.05
CA ALA A 83 14.41 3.22 -17.43
C ALA A 83 15.59 2.57 -18.14
N ARG A 84 16.82 3.09 -17.95
CA ARG A 84 18.06 2.51 -18.54
C ARG A 84 18.38 1.14 -17.95
N GLU A 85 18.11 0.93 -16.67
CA GLU A 85 18.28 -0.35 -15.97
C GLU A 85 17.17 -1.36 -16.29
N GLY A 86 16.11 -0.92 -16.96
CA GLY A 86 14.96 -1.78 -17.28
C GLY A 86 14.00 -1.99 -16.13
N SER A 87 14.13 -1.23 -15.03
CA SER A 87 13.22 -1.29 -13.88
C SER A 87 11.84 -0.71 -14.20
N ILE A 88 11.78 0.25 -15.13
CA ILE A 88 10.53 0.81 -15.66
C ILE A 88 10.61 0.92 -17.17
N ARG A 89 9.44 1.02 -17.82
CA ARG A 89 9.35 1.44 -19.21
C ARG A 89 9.05 2.92 -19.27
N TRP A 90 9.91 3.74 -19.87
CA TRP A 90 9.67 5.17 -20.09
C TRP A 90 9.36 5.44 -21.56
N GLU A 91 8.20 6.06 -21.79
CA GLU A 91 7.78 6.59 -23.08
C GLU A 91 7.94 8.10 -23.06
N GLN A 92 8.95 8.59 -23.76
CA GLN A 92 9.30 10.03 -23.80
C GLN A 92 8.36 10.80 -24.73
N ARG A 93 7.14 10.98 -24.27
CA ARG A 93 6.07 11.69 -24.98
C ARG A 93 5.00 12.20 -24.03
N GLU A 94 4.09 13.00 -24.54
CA GLU A 94 2.86 13.34 -23.81
C GLU A 94 1.87 12.17 -23.77
N TYR A 95 0.89 12.25 -22.86
CA TYR A 95 -0.23 11.33 -22.78
C TYR A 95 -1.08 11.43 -24.05
N GLY A 96 -1.32 10.31 -24.70
CA GLY A 96 -1.99 10.23 -26.00
C GLY A 96 -3.49 9.89 -25.92
N GLY A 97 -4.05 9.73 -24.71
CA GLY A 97 -5.46 9.41 -24.49
C GLY A 97 -5.73 7.95 -24.12
N ALA A 98 -6.98 7.52 -24.28
CA ALA A 98 -7.50 6.24 -23.78
C ALA A 98 -6.73 4.98 -24.24
N ALA A 99 -6.03 5.04 -25.37
CA ALA A 99 -5.20 3.94 -25.87
C ALA A 99 -4.01 3.64 -24.96
N ASP A 100 -3.48 4.64 -24.24
CA ASP A 100 -2.38 4.47 -23.29
C ASP A 100 -2.78 3.65 -22.05
N LEU A 101 -4.08 3.53 -21.81
CA LEU A 101 -4.64 2.78 -20.69
C LEU A 101 -4.94 1.30 -21.05
N GLU A 102 -4.71 0.88 -22.28
CA GLU A 102 -5.02 -0.47 -22.68
C GLU A 102 -4.19 -1.52 -21.94
N GLY A 103 -4.86 -2.42 -21.23
CA GLY A 103 -4.25 -3.45 -20.39
C GLY A 103 -3.56 -2.93 -19.12
N VAL A 104 -3.76 -1.66 -18.75
CA VAL A 104 -3.30 -1.07 -17.50
C VAL A 104 -4.25 -1.44 -16.36
N PHE A 105 -3.71 -1.79 -15.20
CA PHE A 105 -4.49 -2.10 -14.00
C PHE A 105 -4.85 -0.84 -13.21
N MET A 106 -3.93 0.11 -13.12
CA MET A 106 -4.14 1.38 -12.43
C MET A 106 -3.30 2.49 -13.07
N VAL A 107 -3.79 3.72 -12.97
CA VAL A 107 -3.08 4.92 -13.45
C VAL A 107 -2.96 5.96 -12.34
N ILE A 108 -1.80 6.60 -12.28
CA ILE A 108 -1.53 7.76 -11.42
C ILE A 108 -1.12 8.93 -12.32
N ALA A 109 -1.90 10.02 -12.28
CA ALA A 109 -1.55 11.27 -12.93
C ALA A 109 -0.85 12.20 -11.93
N ALA A 110 0.40 12.52 -12.22
CA ALA A 110 1.31 13.34 -11.41
C ALA A 110 1.94 14.45 -12.25
N THR A 111 1.13 15.11 -13.09
CA THR A 111 1.57 16.24 -13.92
C THR A 111 1.11 17.56 -13.31
N ASP A 112 1.74 18.65 -13.68
CA ASP A 112 1.32 20.02 -13.42
C ASP A 112 0.30 20.54 -14.45
N ASP A 113 0.07 19.76 -15.52
CA ASP A 113 -0.94 20.09 -16.55
C ASP A 113 -2.32 19.54 -16.13
N THR A 114 -3.20 20.48 -15.77
CA THR A 114 -4.58 20.18 -15.33
C THR A 114 -5.42 19.52 -16.42
N ASP A 115 -5.25 19.91 -17.69
CA ASP A 115 -6.03 19.33 -18.81
C ASP A 115 -5.61 17.89 -19.07
N VAL A 116 -4.33 17.56 -18.98
CA VAL A 116 -3.81 16.17 -19.03
C VAL A 116 -4.37 15.36 -17.88
N ASN A 117 -4.32 15.88 -16.65
CA ASN A 117 -4.85 15.18 -15.46
C ASN A 117 -6.36 14.88 -15.59
N ILE A 118 -7.15 15.82 -16.09
CA ILE A 118 -8.58 15.62 -16.37
C ILE A 118 -8.80 14.58 -17.47
N ALA A 119 -7.99 14.61 -18.53
CA ALA A 119 -8.09 13.63 -19.62
C ALA A 119 -7.79 12.21 -19.12
N VAL A 120 -6.72 12.01 -18.35
CA VAL A 120 -6.37 10.72 -17.74
C VAL A 120 -7.51 10.20 -16.86
N PHE A 121 -8.07 11.06 -15.99
CA PHE A 121 -9.21 10.70 -15.15
C PHE A 121 -10.42 10.26 -15.97
N ALA A 122 -10.82 11.08 -16.95
CA ALA A 122 -11.99 10.79 -17.77
C ALA A 122 -11.84 9.50 -18.60
N ASP A 123 -10.64 9.21 -19.08
CA ASP A 123 -10.34 7.98 -19.82
C ASP A 123 -10.35 6.75 -18.90
N ALA A 124 -9.77 6.85 -17.70
CA ALA A 124 -9.74 5.79 -16.71
C ALA A 124 -11.14 5.46 -16.17
N GLU A 125 -11.95 6.48 -15.86
CA GLU A 125 -13.34 6.28 -15.38
C GLU A 125 -14.20 5.58 -16.45
N ARG A 126 -14.04 5.92 -17.74
CA ARG A 126 -14.75 5.21 -18.82
C ARG A 126 -14.41 3.72 -18.91
N GLN A 127 -13.22 3.33 -18.47
CA GLN A 127 -12.74 1.95 -18.45
C GLN A 127 -12.93 1.26 -17.10
N ALA A 128 -13.59 1.90 -16.11
CA ALA A 128 -13.74 1.44 -14.74
C ALA A 128 -12.40 1.06 -14.09
N MET A 129 -11.35 1.83 -14.38
CA MET A 129 -9.98 1.61 -13.94
C MET A 129 -9.70 2.36 -12.64
N LEU A 130 -8.76 1.87 -11.84
CA LEU A 130 -8.24 2.60 -10.68
C LEU A 130 -7.46 3.82 -11.14
N VAL A 131 -7.88 5.01 -10.70
CA VAL A 131 -7.26 6.29 -11.04
C VAL A 131 -7.03 7.16 -9.80
N ASN A 132 -5.82 7.72 -9.73
CA ASN A 132 -5.45 8.73 -8.74
C ASN A 132 -4.81 9.92 -9.45
N VAL A 133 -5.40 11.09 -9.30
CA VAL A 133 -4.80 12.36 -9.73
C VAL A 133 -4.23 13.03 -8.49
N VAL A 134 -2.93 13.21 -8.47
CA VAL A 134 -2.21 13.73 -7.29
C VAL A 134 -2.71 15.13 -6.96
N ASP A 135 -2.95 15.36 -5.67
CA ASP A 135 -3.45 16.62 -5.09
C ASP A 135 -4.82 17.10 -5.62
N VAL A 136 -5.54 16.24 -6.36
CA VAL A 136 -6.88 16.56 -6.86
C VAL A 136 -7.88 15.47 -6.43
N PRO A 137 -8.30 15.46 -5.16
CA PRO A 137 -9.17 14.42 -4.59
C PRO A 137 -10.44 14.10 -5.40
N PRO A 138 -11.15 15.08 -6.00
CA PRO A 138 -12.34 14.79 -6.81
C PRO A 138 -12.06 13.99 -8.09
N LEU A 139 -10.80 13.92 -8.53
CA LEU A 139 -10.35 13.13 -9.67
C LEU A 139 -9.65 11.83 -9.22
N CYS A 140 -10.10 11.26 -8.09
CA CYS A 140 -9.56 10.03 -7.55
C CYS A 140 -10.69 9.05 -7.22
N ASN A 141 -10.62 7.81 -7.70
CA ASN A 141 -11.49 6.73 -7.21
C ASN A 141 -10.79 5.83 -6.19
N PHE A 142 -9.48 6.03 -5.97
CA PHE A 142 -8.74 5.52 -4.82
C PHE A 142 -7.74 6.56 -4.31
N ILE A 143 -7.37 6.46 -3.04
CA ILE A 143 -6.36 7.31 -2.41
C ILE A 143 -5.19 6.48 -1.90
N LEU A 144 -4.02 7.10 -1.83
CA LEU A 144 -2.82 6.51 -1.24
C LEU A 144 -2.69 6.99 0.20
N PRO A 145 -2.88 6.10 1.20
CA PRO A 145 -2.71 6.46 2.61
C PRO A 145 -1.24 6.67 2.96
N ALA A 146 -0.96 7.33 4.09
CA ALA A 146 0.38 7.28 4.65
C ALA A 146 0.68 5.84 5.12
N ILE A 147 1.87 5.33 4.80
CA ILE A 147 2.22 3.92 5.08
C ILE A 147 3.46 3.88 5.97
N VAL A 148 3.38 3.12 7.07
CA VAL A 148 4.54 2.58 7.79
C VAL A 148 4.82 1.20 7.23
N ARG A 149 6.04 0.96 6.76
CA ARG A 149 6.45 -0.33 6.19
C ARG A 149 7.77 -0.78 6.81
N THR A 150 7.79 -1.98 7.38
CA THR A 150 8.99 -2.62 7.92
C THR A 150 8.93 -4.12 7.60
N GLY A 151 9.73 -4.58 6.66
CA GLY A 151 9.66 -5.95 6.16
C GLY A 151 8.25 -6.31 5.69
N PRO A 152 7.66 -7.43 6.19
CA PRO A 152 6.31 -7.84 5.81
C PRO A 152 5.19 -7.04 6.49
N LEU A 153 5.52 -6.23 7.50
CA LEU A 153 4.55 -5.40 8.20
C LEU A 153 4.23 -4.15 7.39
N ALA A 154 2.96 -3.86 7.16
CA ALA A 154 2.48 -2.62 6.58
C ALA A 154 1.27 -2.10 7.36
N ILE A 155 1.31 -0.83 7.76
CA ILE A 155 0.23 -0.14 8.46
C ILE A 155 -0.17 1.07 7.63
N ALA A 156 -1.41 1.08 7.14
CA ALA A 156 -1.97 2.18 6.37
C ALA A 156 -2.71 3.16 7.29
N ILE A 157 -2.44 4.45 7.14
CA ILE A 157 -3.02 5.53 7.94
C ILE A 157 -3.74 6.48 7.00
N SER A 158 -5.07 6.52 7.10
CA SER A 158 -5.90 7.43 6.33
C SER A 158 -6.64 8.38 7.27
N THR A 159 -6.67 9.64 6.91
CA THR A 159 -7.53 10.66 7.53
C THR A 159 -8.68 11.07 6.59
N ALA A 160 -8.97 10.24 5.59
CA ALA A 160 -9.94 10.53 4.53
C ALA A 160 -9.73 11.92 3.88
N GLY A 161 -8.47 12.36 3.77
CA GLY A 161 -8.14 13.69 3.24
C GLY A 161 -8.23 14.84 4.24
N ALA A 162 -8.74 14.60 5.47
CA ALA A 162 -8.94 15.65 6.47
C ALA A 162 -7.64 16.36 6.89
N SER A 163 -6.53 15.62 7.04
CA SER A 163 -5.26 16.22 7.46
C SER A 163 -4.03 15.39 7.10
N PRO A 164 -3.35 15.70 5.99
CA PRO A 164 -2.05 15.07 5.66
C PRO A 164 -1.00 15.23 6.76
N ALA A 165 -1.01 16.37 7.47
CA ALA A 165 -0.09 16.62 8.59
C ALA A 165 -0.34 15.69 9.77
N LEU A 166 -1.61 15.42 10.10
CA LEU A 166 -1.99 14.43 11.13
C LEU A 166 -1.54 13.02 10.72
N ALA A 167 -1.79 12.63 9.48
CA ALA A 167 -1.35 11.31 8.97
C ALA A 167 0.18 11.15 9.05
N LYS A 168 0.95 12.20 8.70
CA LYS A 168 2.43 12.21 8.85
C LYS A 168 2.87 12.11 10.31
N ARG A 169 2.18 12.79 11.24
CA ARG A 169 2.46 12.68 12.67
C ARG A 169 2.21 11.27 13.16
N MET A 170 1.02 10.72 12.90
CA MET A 170 0.65 9.34 13.28
C MET A 170 1.62 8.31 12.69
N LYS A 171 2.08 8.50 11.43
CA LYS A 171 3.09 7.64 10.82
C LYS A 171 4.34 7.55 11.70
N ARG A 172 4.91 8.69 12.16
CA ARG A 172 6.12 8.70 13.01
C ARG A 172 5.89 8.04 14.37
N GLU A 173 4.73 8.27 15.00
CA GLU A 173 4.39 7.69 16.29
C GLU A 173 4.23 6.15 16.16
N ILE A 174 3.53 5.67 15.12
CA ILE A 174 3.31 4.25 14.85
C ILE A 174 4.62 3.55 14.46
N GLU A 175 5.46 4.20 13.65
CA GLU A 175 6.76 3.66 13.23
C GLU A 175 7.69 3.39 14.42
N GLY A 176 7.66 4.27 15.44
CA GLY A 176 8.39 4.08 16.69
C GLY A 176 7.85 2.95 17.58
N GLN A 177 6.56 2.67 17.52
CA GLN A 177 5.91 1.63 18.35
C GLN A 177 5.89 0.25 17.70
N PHE A 178 5.61 0.19 16.39
CA PHE A 178 5.35 -1.04 15.63
C PHE A 178 6.43 -1.31 14.56
N GLY A 179 7.70 -1.08 14.91
CA GLY A 179 8.84 -1.21 14.00
C GLY A 179 9.37 -2.64 13.86
N ALA A 180 10.72 -2.77 13.89
CA ALA A 180 11.46 -3.99 13.62
C ALA A 180 11.03 -5.21 14.44
N PRO A 181 10.74 -5.14 15.76
CA PRO A 181 10.34 -6.31 16.54
C PRO A 181 9.07 -6.97 16.00
N TYR A 182 8.04 -6.21 15.69
CA TYR A 182 6.81 -6.76 15.11
C TYR A 182 7.02 -7.36 13.72
N ALA A 183 7.82 -6.69 12.88
CA ALA A 183 8.16 -7.20 11.56
C ALA A 183 8.92 -8.52 11.66
N ARG A 184 9.86 -8.61 12.61
CA ARG A 184 10.62 -9.84 12.86
C ARG A 184 9.73 -10.96 13.36
N LEU A 185 8.84 -10.69 14.32
CA LEU A 185 7.86 -11.67 14.80
C LEU A 185 7.00 -12.20 13.63
N ALA A 186 6.53 -11.32 12.74
CA ALA A 186 5.75 -11.73 11.57
C ALA A 186 6.52 -12.69 10.65
N VAL A 187 7.84 -12.48 10.46
CA VAL A 187 8.70 -13.41 9.71
C VAL A 187 8.79 -14.76 10.41
N LEU A 188 9.07 -14.79 11.71
CA LEU A 188 9.19 -16.02 12.49
C LEU A 188 7.89 -16.84 12.50
N LEU A 189 6.75 -16.17 12.66
CA LEU A 189 5.43 -16.81 12.57
C LEU A 189 5.15 -17.37 11.16
N ASN A 190 5.61 -16.68 10.10
CA ASN A 190 5.44 -17.19 8.73
C ASN A 190 6.28 -18.45 8.48
N GLU A 191 7.47 -18.56 9.04
CA GLU A 191 8.34 -19.76 8.92
C GLU A 191 7.63 -21.04 9.40
N VAL A 192 6.80 -20.95 10.44
CA VAL A 192 6.08 -22.11 11.01
C VAL A 192 4.69 -22.36 10.40
N ARG A 193 4.22 -21.51 9.46
CA ARG A 193 2.90 -21.71 8.85
C ARG A 193 2.76 -23.02 8.08
N GLY A 194 3.83 -23.47 7.44
CA GLY A 194 3.86 -24.75 6.73
C GLY A 194 3.63 -25.93 7.68
N TRP A 195 4.36 -25.95 8.78
CA TRP A 195 4.20 -26.95 9.83
C TRP A 195 2.78 -26.91 10.41
N ALA A 196 2.27 -25.73 10.78
CA ALA A 196 0.94 -25.59 11.35
C ALA A 196 -0.17 -26.10 10.39
N LYS A 197 -0.05 -25.85 9.09
CA LYS A 197 -0.99 -26.40 8.10
C LYS A 197 -0.93 -27.92 7.98
N GLY A 198 0.25 -28.52 8.10
CA GLY A 198 0.43 -29.96 8.00
C GLY A 198 0.06 -30.72 9.27
N THR A 199 0.20 -30.10 10.45
CA THR A 199 0.05 -30.75 11.75
C THR A 199 -1.28 -30.44 12.42
N LEU A 200 -1.83 -29.23 12.25
CA LEU A 200 -3.05 -28.76 12.88
C LEU A 200 -4.19 -28.70 11.83
N PRO A 201 -5.05 -29.73 11.78
CA PRO A 201 -6.00 -29.90 10.67
C PRO A 201 -7.09 -28.84 10.65
N THR A 202 -7.56 -28.34 11.81
CA THR A 202 -8.65 -27.39 11.90
C THR A 202 -8.19 -25.94 11.90
N TYR A 203 -9.07 -25.04 11.50
CA TYR A 203 -8.83 -23.59 11.61
C TYR A 203 -8.68 -23.17 13.06
N GLN A 204 -9.47 -23.76 13.96
CA GLN A 204 -9.48 -23.42 15.38
C GLN A 204 -8.14 -23.75 16.05
N GLU A 205 -7.58 -24.95 15.81
CA GLU A 205 -6.27 -25.35 16.34
C GLU A 205 -5.15 -24.43 15.85
N ARG A 206 -5.16 -24.07 14.56
CA ARG A 206 -4.18 -23.12 14.02
C ARG A 206 -4.31 -21.72 14.64
N LYS A 207 -5.55 -21.27 14.86
CA LYS A 207 -5.83 -20.00 15.53
C LYS A 207 -5.28 -20.00 16.95
N GLU A 208 -5.62 -21.01 17.74
CA GLU A 208 -5.16 -21.15 19.14
C GLU A 208 -3.64 -21.23 19.23
N PHE A 209 -3.00 -21.96 18.33
CA PHE A 209 -1.55 -22.04 18.26
C PHE A 209 -0.91 -20.66 18.05
N PHE A 210 -1.34 -19.91 17.03
CA PHE A 210 -0.75 -18.61 16.74
C PHE A 210 -1.11 -17.55 17.80
N GLU A 211 -2.34 -17.53 18.28
CA GLU A 211 -2.77 -16.63 19.36
C GLU A 211 -2.01 -16.93 20.67
N GLY A 212 -1.76 -18.19 20.99
CA GLY A 212 -0.97 -18.59 22.15
C GLY A 212 0.48 -18.11 22.10
N ILE A 213 1.09 -18.06 20.91
CA ILE A 213 2.44 -17.50 20.74
C ILE A 213 2.40 -15.96 20.84
N VAL A 214 1.49 -15.31 20.10
CA VAL A 214 1.45 -13.84 19.99
C VAL A 214 1.09 -13.18 21.33
N ASN A 215 0.22 -13.81 22.13
CA ASN A 215 -0.25 -13.30 23.40
C ASN A 215 0.37 -14.07 24.60
N GLY A 216 1.47 -14.78 24.37
CA GLY A 216 2.11 -15.61 25.38
C GLY A 216 2.90 -14.82 26.43
N ASP A 217 3.25 -15.49 27.51
CA ASP A 217 4.19 -15.00 28.51
C ASP A 217 5.39 -15.97 28.54
N PRO A 218 6.61 -15.47 28.24
CA PRO A 218 6.99 -14.09 27.99
C PRO A 218 6.45 -13.52 26.65
N ASP A 219 6.22 -12.20 26.61
CA ASP A 219 5.78 -11.49 25.39
C ASP A 219 6.87 -11.57 24.30
N PRO A 220 6.57 -12.15 23.13
CA PRO A 220 7.54 -12.32 22.05
C PRO A 220 8.05 -11.00 21.48
N VAL A 221 7.26 -9.92 21.51
CA VAL A 221 7.69 -8.61 21.04
C VAL A 221 8.69 -7.99 22.00
N GLU A 222 8.48 -8.13 23.33
CA GLU A 222 9.42 -7.64 24.33
C GLU A 222 10.73 -8.43 24.31
N LEU A 223 10.67 -9.74 24.05
CA LEU A 223 11.89 -10.56 23.85
C LEU A 223 12.71 -10.04 22.66
N LEU A 224 12.05 -9.71 21.55
CA LEU A 224 12.73 -9.16 20.37
C LEU A 224 13.29 -7.76 20.61
N ARG A 225 12.60 -6.90 21.40
CA ARG A 225 13.11 -5.59 21.79
C ARG A 225 14.33 -5.66 22.70
N SER A 226 14.29 -6.52 23.70
CA SER A 226 15.40 -6.66 24.65
C SER A 226 16.66 -7.25 24.02
N GLY A 227 16.51 -8.00 22.93
CA GLY A 227 17.61 -8.60 22.17
C GLY A 227 18.28 -7.69 21.13
N GLU A 228 17.78 -6.47 20.91
CA GLU A 228 18.36 -5.53 19.93
C GLU A 228 19.82 -5.10 20.24
N GLY A 229 20.31 -5.31 21.48
CA GLY A 229 21.69 -4.99 21.89
C GLY A 229 22.67 -6.19 21.91
N ALA A 230 22.17 -7.43 21.75
CA ALA A 230 22.98 -8.64 21.73
C ALA A 230 22.53 -9.49 20.53
N GLU A 231 23.37 -9.58 19.49
CA GLU A 231 23.03 -10.23 18.24
C GLU A 231 22.37 -11.61 18.45
N GLY A 232 21.10 -11.73 18.08
CA GLY A 232 20.37 -13.00 18.00
C GLY A 232 19.71 -13.52 19.28
N THR A 233 19.95 -12.97 20.48
CA THR A 233 19.42 -13.55 21.73
C THR A 233 17.90 -13.46 21.85
N GLY A 234 17.28 -12.34 21.49
CA GLY A 234 15.83 -12.17 21.51
C GLY A 234 15.13 -13.03 20.46
N GLU A 235 15.71 -13.15 19.28
CA GLU A 235 15.18 -14.02 18.23
C GLU A 235 15.26 -15.50 18.61
N GLN A 236 16.38 -15.92 19.22
CA GLN A 236 16.54 -17.28 19.69
C GLN A 236 15.51 -17.63 20.77
N ALA A 237 15.24 -16.72 21.68
CA ALA A 237 14.22 -16.91 22.73
C ALA A 237 12.80 -17.07 22.12
N VAL A 238 12.46 -16.29 21.10
CA VAL A 238 11.18 -16.45 20.40
C VAL A 238 11.12 -17.75 19.61
N ARG A 239 12.21 -18.20 18.98
CA ARG A 239 12.28 -19.50 18.30
C ARG A 239 12.07 -20.65 19.29
N GLU A 240 12.62 -20.56 20.48
CA GLU A 240 12.44 -21.55 21.56
C GLU A 240 10.98 -21.58 22.04
N LEU A 241 10.35 -20.41 22.23
CA LEU A 241 8.93 -20.30 22.57
C LEU A 241 8.05 -20.96 21.50
N ILE A 242 8.32 -20.72 20.22
CA ILE A 242 7.62 -21.35 19.09
C ILE A 242 7.81 -22.87 19.12
N ALA A 243 9.02 -23.37 19.33
CA ALA A 243 9.32 -24.79 19.39
C ALA A 243 8.62 -25.50 20.57
N GLN A 244 8.51 -24.84 21.74
CA GLN A 244 7.74 -25.33 22.86
C GLN A 244 6.24 -25.43 22.52
N ALA A 245 5.66 -24.40 21.89
CA ALA A 245 4.27 -24.42 21.44
C ALA A 245 4.02 -25.55 20.42
N GLN A 246 4.92 -25.77 19.48
CA GLN A 246 4.85 -26.89 18.52
C GLN A 246 4.84 -28.24 19.23
N SER A 247 5.73 -28.42 20.21
CA SER A 247 5.84 -29.68 20.99
C SER A 247 4.59 -29.96 21.82
N ALA A 248 4.03 -28.93 22.46
CA ALA A 248 2.80 -29.04 23.24
C ALA A 248 1.60 -29.50 22.39
N HIS A 249 1.41 -28.89 21.22
CA HIS A 249 0.33 -29.27 20.31
C HIS A 249 0.53 -30.65 19.65
N ALA A 250 1.75 -31.03 19.31
CA ALA A 250 2.04 -32.38 18.78
C ALA A 250 1.69 -33.50 19.80
N LEU A 251 1.90 -33.26 21.08
CA LEU A 251 1.53 -34.21 22.15
C LEU A 251 0.01 -34.32 22.37
N GLN A 252 -0.75 -33.25 22.10
CA GLN A 252 -2.22 -33.27 22.18
C GLN A 252 -2.83 -34.07 21.02
N VAL A 253 -2.33 -33.86 19.80
CA VAL A 253 -2.79 -34.60 18.60
C VAL A 253 -2.50 -36.09 18.68
N SER A 254 -1.39 -36.50 19.32
CA SER A 254 -1.07 -37.93 19.47
C SER A 254 -1.85 -38.65 20.60
N ARG A 255 -2.66 -37.93 21.39
CA ARG A 255 -3.51 -38.47 22.46
C ARG A 255 -5.00 -38.52 22.11
N ALA A 256 -5.38 -37.91 21.00
CA ALA A 256 -6.77 -37.87 20.45
C ALA A 256 -6.95 -38.91 19.36
#